data_5f78b9cbcea2adeeb2f63fa7445244cb
#
_entry.id   5f78b9cbcea2adeeb2f63fa7445244cb
#
_cell.length_a   1.000
_cell.length_b   1.000
_cell.length_c   1.000
_cell.angle_alpha   90.00
_cell.angle_beta   90.00
_cell.angle_gamma   90.00
#
_symmetry.space_group_name_H-M   'P 1'
#
loop_
_entity.id
_entity.type
_entity.pdbx_description
1 polymer ?
#
loop_
_entity_poly.entity_id
_entity_poly.type
_entity_poly.pdbx_seq_one_letter_code
_entity_poly.pdbx_strand_id
1 'polypeptide(L)'
;YNRHVTANHLDVGVGTGFFLDHCTFPGPSPRVALLDLNDICLRRTATRIARYHPETIRANVMEAIEYTGQRFDSIGMNYVLHCLPGNIHTKARSLDHLTQLLHPGGVVFGATLLAQGVRRSFAARYLMETYSRQRIFNNRSDSLADLRDALSQRFDKFGLETVGCAALFWGEKA
;
A
#
# COMPACT_ATOMS: atom_id res chain seq x y z
N TYR A 1 -7.88 -4.44 -5.89
CA TYR A 1 -8.08 -3.00 -5.71
C TYR A 1 -9.58 -2.67 -5.65
N ASN A 2 -10.35 -2.95 -6.70
CA ASN A 2 -11.78 -2.62 -6.79
C ASN A 2 -12.68 -3.26 -5.70
N ARG A 3 -12.20 -4.29 -4.99
CA ARG A 3 -12.93 -4.91 -3.87
C ARG A 3 -12.98 -4.02 -2.63
N HIS A 4 -12.00 -3.14 -2.45
CA HIS A 4 -11.79 -2.39 -1.22
C HIS A 4 -11.74 -0.87 -1.39
N VAL A 5 -11.57 -0.36 -2.63
CA VAL A 5 -11.57 1.09 -2.87
C VAL A 5 -12.94 1.68 -2.58
N THR A 6 -12.97 2.81 -1.88
CA THR A 6 -14.20 3.55 -1.55
C THR A 6 -14.21 4.92 -2.23
N ALA A 7 -15.30 5.67 -2.10
CA ALA A 7 -15.42 7.03 -2.63
C ALA A 7 -14.58 8.07 -1.86
N ASN A 8 -14.02 7.70 -0.70
CA ASN A 8 -13.13 8.54 0.10
C ASN A 8 -11.82 7.78 0.35
N HIS A 9 -10.86 7.95 -0.54
CA HIS A 9 -9.71 7.06 -0.69
C HIS A 9 -8.37 7.79 -0.62
N LEU A 10 -7.40 7.18 0.08
CA LEU A 10 -5.98 7.54 0.07
C LEU A 10 -5.18 6.45 -0.63
N ASP A 11 -4.37 6.80 -1.63
CA ASP A 11 -3.40 5.88 -2.23
C ASP A 11 -1.98 6.23 -1.78
N VAL A 12 -1.25 5.23 -1.30
CA VAL A 12 0.07 5.35 -0.69
C VAL A 12 1.14 4.72 -1.58
N GLY A 13 2.23 5.45 -1.80
CA GLY A 13 3.28 5.03 -2.73
C GLY A 13 2.76 4.96 -4.15
N VAL A 14 2.19 6.06 -4.59
CA VAL A 14 1.35 6.18 -5.80
C VAL A 14 2.04 5.83 -7.12
N GLY A 15 3.38 5.88 -7.14
CA GLY A 15 4.19 5.50 -8.30
C GLY A 15 3.76 6.20 -9.59
N THR A 16 3.16 5.44 -10.52
CA THR A 16 2.67 5.96 -11.81
C THR A 16 1.17 6.26 -11.82
N GLY A 17 0.46 6.02 -10.72
CA GLY A 17 -1.00 6.18 -10.63
C GLY A 17 -1.81 5.12 -11.37
N PHE A 18 -1.19 3.98 -11.73
CA PHE A 18 -1.83 2.95 -12.55
C PHE A 18 -3.14 2.43 -11.91
N PHE A 19 -3.12 2.11 -10.63
CA PHE A 19 -4.31 1.55 -9.96
C PHE A 19 -5.45 2.55 -9.90
N LEU A 20 -5.17 3.80 -9.55
CA LEU A 20 -6.16 4.88 -9.48
C LEU A 20 -6.77 5.22 -10.85
N ASP A 21 -5.97 5.12 -11.91
CA ASP A 21 -6.43 5.41 -13.26
C ASP A 21 -7.34 4.32 -13.84
N HIS A 22 -7.15 3.06 -13.38
CA HIS A 22 -7.87 1.88 -13.90
C HIS A 22 -8.91 1.33 -12.93
N CYS A 23 -8.97 1.80 -11.68
CA CYS A 23 -9.99 1.34 -10.75
C CYS A 23 -11.36 1.95 -11.05
N THR A 24 -12.40 1.30 -10.53
CA THR A 24 -13.76 1.80 -10.56
C THR A 24 -14.13 2.26 -9.14
N PHE A 25 -14.20 3.58 -8.95
CA PHE A 25 -14.68 4.14 -7.70
C PHE A 25 -16.19 3.98 -7.56
N PRO A 26 -16.71 3.71 -6.33
CA PRO A 26 -18.14 3.78 -6.08
C PRO A 26 -18.61 5.25 -6.13
N GLY A 27 -19.35 5.60 -7.17
CA GLY A 27 -19.88 6.94 -7.41
C GLY A 27 -19.02 7.81 -8.33
N PRO A 28 -19.61 8.90 -8.86
CA PRO A 28 -19.02 9.70 -9.93
C PRO A 28 -17.97 10.72 -9.44
N SER A 29 -17.96 11.07 -8.17
CA SER A 29 -17.11 12.13 -7.62
C SER A 29 -16.39 11.66 -6.35
N PRO A 30 -15.41 10.74 -6.47
CA PRO A 30 -14.65 10.28 -5.32
C PRO A 30 -13.73 11.40 -4.81
N ARG A 31 -13.55 11.45 -3.49
CA ARG A 31 -12.45 12.17 -2.87
C ARG A 31 -11.20 11.28 -2.91
N VAL A 32 -10.17 11.72 -3.60
CA VAL A 32 -8.91 10.99 -3.75
C VAL A 32 -7.75 11.81 -3.19
N ALA A 33 -6.96 11.20 -2.32
CA ALA A 33 -5.70 11.75 -1.85
C ALA A 33 -4.53 10.84 -2.23
N LEU A 34 -3.38 11.43 -2.44
CA LEU A 34 -2.13 10.79 -2.86
C LEU A 34 -1.07 11.01 -1.78
N LEU A 35 -0.46 9.94 -1.28
CA LEU A 35 0.65 10.02 -0.35
C LEU A 35 1.89 9.34 -0.93
N ASP A 36 2.97 10.09 -1.05
CA ASP A 36 4.27 9.55 -1.49
C ASP A 36 5.40 10.41 -0.89
N LEU A 37 6.58 9.81 -0.73
CA LEU A 37 7.79 10.55 -0.35
C LEU A 37 8.37 11.32 -1.55
N ASN A 38 8.09 10.85 -2.77
CA ASN A 38 8.65 11.38 -4.02
C ASN A 38 7.67 12.35 -4.71
N ASP A 39 8.01 13.64 -4.70
CA ASP A 39 7.23 14.69 -5.36
C ASP A 39 7.00 14.45 -6.86
N ILE A 40 7.94 13.77 -7.54
CA ILE A 40 7.77 13.47 -8.96
C ILE A 40 6.62 12.48 -9.16
N CYS A 41 6.53 11.46 -8.30
CA CYS A 41 5.44 10.49 -8.32
C CYS A 41 4.10 11.19 -8.02
N LEU A 42 4.05 12.04 -7.01
CA LEU A 42 2.84 12.81 -6.67
C LEU A 42 2.35 13.65 -7.85
N ARG A 43 3.22 14.48 -8.45
CA ARG A 43 2.85 15.34 -9.59
C ARG A 43 2.39 14.53 -10.80
N ARG A 44 3.13 13.46 -11.16
CA ARG A 44 2.78 12.62 -12.32
C ARG A 44 1.44 11.92 -12.12
N THR A 45 1.22 11.37 -10.94
CA THR A 45 -0.05 10.70 -10.62
C THR A 45 -1.20 11.69 -10.56
N ALA A 46 -1.03 12.86 -9.92
CA ALA A 46 -2.05 13.90 -9.89
C ALA A 46 -2.45 14.37 -11.30
N THR A 47 -1.48 14.54 -12.21
CA THR A 47 -1.76 14.85 -13.60
C THR A 47 -2.54 13.73 -14.30
N ARG A 48 -2.15 12.48 -14.10
CA ARG A 48 -2.78 11.31 -14.72
C ARG A 48 -4.25 11.15 -14.32
N ILE A 49 -4.57 11.42 -13.06
CA ILE A 49 -5.93 11.29 -12.52
C ILE A 49 -6.58 12.66 -12.25
N ALA A 50 -6.18 13.71 -12.97
CA ALA A 50 -6.66 15.09 -12.76
C ALA A 50 -8.19 15.22 -12.76
N ARG A 51 -8.91 14.29 -13.41
CA ARG A 51 -10.38 14.21 -13.39
C ARG A 51 -10.98 14.08 -11.98
N TYR A 52 -10.20 13.62 -11.00
CA TYR A 52 -10.63 13.49 -9.60
C TYR A 52 -10.16 14.62 -8.69
N HIS A 53 -9.41 15.60 -9.21
CA HIS A 53 -8.85 16.71 -8.44
C HIS A 53 -8.13 16.25 -7.16
N PRO A 54 -7.14 15.34 -7.23
CA PRO A 54 -6.60 14.69 -6.05
C PRO A 54 -5.83 15.66 -5.16
N GLU A 55 -5.98 15.48 -3.85
CA GLU A 55 -5.12 16.06 -2.82
C GLU A 55 -3.75 15.38 -2.84
N THR A 56 -2.65 16.11 -2.61
CA THR A 56 -1.30 15.52 -2.52
C THR A 56 -0.69 15.74 -1.14
N ILE A 57 -0.15 14.67 -0.56
CA ILE A 57 0.47 14.64 0.76
C ILE A 57 1.89 14.10 0.60
N ARG A 58 2.90 14.93 0.82
CA ARG A 58 4.28 14.48 0.86
C ARG A 58 4.62 14.00 2.25
N ALA A 59 4.79 12.69 2.45
CA ALA A 59 5.12 12.12 3.74
C ALA A 59 5.91 10.81 3.60
N ASN A 60 6.69 10.49 4.64
CA ASN A 60 7.33 9.19 4.81
C ASN A 60 6.39 8.28 5.60
N VAL A 61 5.91 7.23 4.96
CA VAL A 61 4.99 6.27 5.60
C VAL A 61 5.60 5.53 6.80
N MET A 62 6.93 5.52 6.92
CA MET A 62 7.66 4.94 8.07
C MET A 62 7.70 5.85 9.29
N GLU A 63 7.21 7.06 9.18
CA GLU A 63 7.14 8.09 10.23
C GLU A 63 5.69 8.46 10.53
N ALA A 64 5.45 9.13 11.65
CA ALA A 64 4.13 9.67 11.95
C ALA A 64 3.71 10.68 10.87
N ILE A 65 2.50 10.51 10.35
CA ILE A 65 1.99 11.35 9.26
C ILE A 65 1.19 12.50 9.89
N GLU A 66 1.72 13.71 9.80
CA GLU A 66 1.00 14.92 10.20
C GLU A 66 -0.04 15.26 9.14
N TYR A 67 -1.28 14.93 9.43
CA TYR A 67 -2.41 15.18 8.55
C TYR A 67 -3.61 15.70 9.35
N THR A 68 -4.05 16.90 9.03
CA THR A 68 -5.16 17.60 9.72
C THR A 68 -6.48 17.57 8.94
N GLY A 69 -6.48 16.93 7.76
CA GLY A 69 -7.67 16.81 6.93
C GLY A 69 -8.65 15.73 7.42
N GLN A 70 -9.72 15.56 6.66
CA GLN A 70 -10.71 14.52 6.91
C GLN A 70 -10.12 13.12 6.73
N ARG A 71 -10.41 12.21 7.65
CA ARG A 71 -10.01 10.79 7.57
C ARG A 71 -10.60 10.12 6.33
N PHE A 72 -10.04 8.94 6.00
CA PHE A 72 -10.39 8.15 4.82
C PHE A 72 -11.20 6.91 5.20
N ASP A 73 -11.98 6.40 4.25
CA ASP A 73 -12.72 5.14 4.41
C ASP A 73 -11.94 3.96 3.83
N SER A 74 -11.02 4.23 2.91
CA SER A 74 -10.08 3.22 2.42
C SER A 74 -8.70 3.79 2.14
N ILE A 75 -7.66 2.97 2.39
CA ILE A 75 -6.25 3.28 2.09
C ILE A 75 -5.67 2.15 1.26
N GLY A 76 -5.20 2.47 0.05
CA GLY A 76 -4.48 1.55 -0.84
C GLY A 76 -2.97 1.66 -0.66
N MET A 77 -2.27 0.52 -0.49
CA MET A 77 -0.80 0.47 -0.35
C MET A 77 -0.24 -0.65 -1.22
N ASN A 78 -0.25 -0.41 -2.54
CA ASN A 78 0.14 -1.45 -3.49
C ASN A 78 1.61 -1.37 -3.87
N TYR A 79 2.32 -2.49 -3.71
CA TYR A 79 3.74 -2.63 -4.05
C TYR A 79 4.68 -1.66 -3.34
N VAL A 80 4.35 -1.27 -2.09
CA VAL A 80 5.16 -0.38 -1.26
C VAL A 80 5.98 -1.15 -0.23
N LEU A 81 5.37 -2.07 0.54
CA LEU A 81 6.04 -2.74 1.66
C LEU A 81 7.38 -3.37 1.28
N HIS A 82 7.49 -4.03 0.14
CA HIS A 82 8.75 -4.66 -0.28
C HIS A 82 9.87 -3.68 -0.66
N CYS A 83 9.56 -2.38 -0.80
CA CYS A 83 10.53 -1.32 -1.01
C CYS A 83 10.98 -0.65 0.29
N LEU A 84 10.18 -0.77 1.36
CA LEU A 84 10.49 -0.15 2.66
C LEU A 84 11.71 -0.82 3.33
N PRO A 85 12.47 -0.09 4.14
CA PRO A 85 13.62 -0.65 4.85
C PRO A 85 13.20 -1.58 5.99
N GLY A 86 14.06 -2.54 6.33
CA GLY A 86 13.87 -3.48 7.43
C GLY A 86 13.15 -4.77 7.03
N ASN A 87 12.68 -5.52 8.02
CA ASN A 87 11.85 -6.73 7.87
C ASN A 87 10.35 -6.38 7.96
N ILE A 88 9.48 -7.36 7.76
CA ILE A 88 8.02 -7.16 7.78
C ILE A 88 7.52 -6.51 9.08
N HIS A 89 8.03 -6.90 10.25
CA HIS A 89 7.61 -6.31 11.52
C HIS A 89 7.95 -4.82 11.62
N THR A 90 9.13 -4.42 11.14
CA THR A 90 9.53 -3.01 11.06
C THR A 90 8.67 -2.25 10.05
N LYS A 91 8.47 -2.83 8.86
CA LYS A 91 7.67 -2.23 7.77
C LYS A 91 6.21 -2.08 8.14
N ALA A 92 5.67 -3.01 8.93
CA ALA A 92 4.28 -2.99 9.38
C ALA A 92 3.94 -1.79 10.29
N ARG A 93 4.94 -1.09 10.84
CA ARG A 93 4.72 0.20 11.52
C ARG A 93 4.09 1.24 10.58
N SER A 94 4.32 1.12 9.28
CA SER A 94 3.62 1.96 8.31
C SER A 94 2.09 1.77 8.36
N LEU A 95 1.63 0.55 8.64
CA LEU A 95 0.20 0.28 8.83
C LEU A 95 -0.34 0.97 10.09
N ASP A 96 0.47 1.05 11.16
CA ASP A 96 0.09 1.76 12.39
C ASP A 96 -0.12 3.26 12.12
N HIS A 97 0.76 3.87 11.33
CA HIS A 97 0.63 5.28 10.94
C HIS A 97 -0.57 5.49 10.01
N LEU A 98 -0.78 4.62 9.03
CA LEU A 98 -1.89 4.72 8.07
C LEU A 98 -3.26 4.51 8.73
N THR A 99 -3.38 3.60 9.69
CA THR A 99 -4.64 3.38 10.41
C THR A 99 -5.10 4.58 11.22
N GLN A 100 -4.18 5.48 11.61
CA GLN A 100 -4.56 6.76 12.24
C GLN A 100 -5.37 7.65 11.29
N LEU A 101 -5.15 7.51 9.99
CA LEU A 101 -5.83 8.28 8.95
C LEU A 101 -7.18 7.68 8.53
N LEU A 102 -7.52 6.46 8.99
CA LEU A 102 -8.80 5.81 8.71
C LEU A 102 -9.89 6.23 9.68
N HIS A 103 -11.12 6.29 9.19
CA HIS A 103 -12.31 6.22 10.03
C HIS A 103 -12.42 4.84 10.71
N PRO A 104 -13.13 4.71 11.87
CA PRO A 104 -13.55 3.41 12.36
C PRO A 104 -14.32 2.64 11.27
N GLY A 105 -14.07 1.34 11.12
CA GLY A 105 -14.60 0.53 10.04
C GLY A 105 -13.94 0.73 8.67
N GLY A 106 -13.01 1.67 8.55
CA GLY A 106 -12.24 1.88 7.32
C GLY A 106 -11.22 0.77 7.06
N VAL A 107 -10.83 0.58 5.81
CA VAL A 107 -9.98 -0.53 5.37
C VAL A 107 -8.64 -0.05 4.82
N VAL A 108 -7.53 -0.65 5.28
CA VAL A 108 -6.25 -0.60 4.57
C VAL A 108 -6.06 -1.87 3.77
N PHE A 109 -5.63 -1.75 2.52
CA PHE A 109 -5.40 -2.90 1.65
C PHE A 109 -4.21 -2.67 0.72
N GLY A 110 -3.67 -3.76 0.19
CA GLY A 110 -2.56 -3.64 -0.74
C GLY A 110 -2.02 -4.96 -1.25
N ALA A 111 -0.91 -4.84 -1.95
CA ALA A 111 -0.13 -5.97 -2.44
C ALA A 111 1.36 -5.76 -2.13
N THR A 112 2.07 -6.85 -1.83
CA THR A 112 3.53 -6.81 -1.66
C THR A 112 4.18 -8.07 -2.22
N LEU A 113 5.46 -7.99 -2.56
CA LEU A 113 6.24 -9.13 -3.05
C LEU A 113 7.01 -9.75 -1.89
N LEU A 114 6.79 -11.04 -1.66
CA LEU A 114 7.45 -11.81 -0.60
C LEU A 114 8.56 -12.68 -1.17
N ALA A 115 9.63 -12.83 -0.39
CA ALA A 115 10.74 -13.71 -0.73
C ALA A 115 10.62 -15.10 -0.09
N GLN A 116 9.85 -15.24 1.00
CA GLN A 116 9.77 -16.47 1.78
C GLN A 116 8.31 -16.90 2.02
N GLY A 117 8.10 -18.22 2.12
CA GLY A 117 6.76 -18.78 2.36
C GLY A 117 5.79 -18.72 1.16
N VAL A 118 6.29 -18.42 -0.04
CA VAL A 118 5.50 -18.27 -1.27
C VAL A 118 6.14 -19.00 -2.46
N ARG A 119 5.32 -19.33 -3.46
CA ARG A 119 5.82 -19.87 -4.73
C ARG A 119 6.45 -18.77 -5.58
N ARG A 120 7.69 -18.96 -6.02
CA ARG A 120 8.38 -18.02 -6.90
C ARG A 120 8.79 -18.73 -8.19
N SER A 121 8.34 -18.23 -9.33
CA SER A 121 8.84 -18.66 -10.62
C SER A 121 10.33 -18.31 -10.81
N PHE A 122 10.98 -18.91 -11.77
CA PHE A 122 12.37 -18.59 -12.10
C PHE A 122 12.54 -17.12 -12.49
N ALA A 123 11.61 -16.58 -13.28
CA ALA A 123 11.59 -15.19 -13.68
C ALA A 123 11.39 -14.23 -12.47
N ALA A 124 10.47 -14.57 -11.56
CA ALA A 124 10.25 -13.79 -10.35
C ALA A 124 11.52 -13.74 -9.47
N ARG A 125 12.21 -14.86 -9.29
CA ARG A 125 13.50 -14.90 -8.55
C ARG A 125 14.55 -14.01 -9.18
N TYR A 126 14.71 -14.09 -10.50
CA TYR A 126 15.68 -13.28 -11.23
C TYR A 126 15.38 -11.78 -11.11
N LEU A 127 14.12 -11.37 -11.31
CA LEU A 127 13.69 -9.98 -11.17
C LEU A 127 13.90 -9.46 -9.74
N MET A 128 13.47 -10.22 -8.73
CA MET A 128 13.62 -9.82 -7.32
C MET A 128 15.10 -9.67 -6.95
N GLU A 129 15.96 -10.57 -7.41
CA GLU A 129 17.40 -10.47 -7.16
C GLU A 129 18.01 -9.23 -7.84
N THR A 130 17.61 -8.96 -9.08
CA THR A 130 18.06 -7.77 -9.84
C THR A 130 17.68 -6.48 -9.12
N TYR A 131 16.41 -6.32 -8.75
CA TYR A 131 15.94 -5.13 -8.05
C TYR A 131 16.49 -5.03 -6.61
N SER A 132 16.75 -6.15 -5.94
CA SER A 132 17.42 -6.15 -4.64
C SER A 132 18.89 -5.68 -4.74
N ARG A 133 19.62 -6.06 -5.80
CA ARG A 133 20.98 -5.57 -6.06
C ARG A 133 20.99 -4.07 -6.35
N GLN A 134 19.98 -3.56 -7.03
CA GLN A 134 19.79 -2.12 -7.31
C GLN A 134 19.24 -1.35 -6.09
N ARG A 135 19.03 -2.01 -4.94
CA ARG A 135 18.48 -1.42 -3.72
C ARG A 135 17.06 -0.83 -3.90
N ILE A 136 16.33 -1.29 -4.91
CA ILE A 136 14.94 -0.92 -5.13
C ILE A 136 14.04 -1.79 -4.24
N PHE A 137 14.32 -3.11 -4.16
CA PHE A 137 13.62 -4.02 -3.26
C PHE A 137 14.45 -4.29 -2.01
N ASN A 138 13.77 -4.34 -0.87
CA ASN A 138 14.34 -4.65 0.42
C ASN A 138 13.52 -5.75 1.12
N ASN A 139 13.25 -6.85 0.40
CA ASN A 139 12.30 -7.87 0.81
C ASN A 139 12.88 -9.29 0.95
N ARG A 140 14.20 -9.43 1.01
CA ARG A 140 14.86 -10.76 1.10
C ARG A 140 14.44 -11.57 2.32
N SER A 141 14.14 -10.90 3.43
CA SER A 141 13.65 -11.50 4.66
C SER A 141 12.12 -11.51 4.78
N ASP A 142 11.39 -10.89 3.85
CA ASP A 142 9.95 -10.75 3.95
C ASP A 142 9.27 -12.11 3.72
N SER A 143 8.58 -12.61 4.74
CA SER A 143 7.89 -13.89 4.72
C SER A 143 6.36 -13.74 4.80
N LEU A 144 5.66 -14.77 4.30
CA LEU A 144 4.21 -14.85 4.41
C LEU A 144 3.74 -15.00 5.86
N ALA A 145 4.51 -15.74 6.68
CA ALA A 145 4.21 -15.92 8.10
C ALA A 145 4.29 -14.59 8.86
N ASP A 146 5.40 -13.85 8.69
CA ASP A 146 5.59 -12.56 9.35
C ASP A 146 4.54 -11.53 8.92
N LEU A 147 4.13 -11.55 7.64
CA LEU A 147 3.06 -10.65 7.17
C LEU A 147 1.72 -11.01 7.81
N ARG A 148 1.40 -12.30 7.94
CA ARG A 148 0.20 -12.77 8.64
C ARG A 148 0.19 -12.32 10.09
N ASP A 149 1.30 -12.52 10.79
CA ASP A 149 1.45 -12.14 12.20
C ASP A 149 1.34 -10.64 12.38
N ALA A 150 1.97 -9.85 11.50
CA ALA A 150 1.89 -8.40 11.53
C ALA A 150 0.46 -7.87 11.32
N LEU A 151 -0.32 -8.51 10.45
CA LEU A 151 -1.73 -8.17 10.24
C LEU A 151 -2.60 -8.58 11.42
N SER A 152 -2.44 -9.81 11.95
CA SER A 152 -3.22 -10.32 13.08
C SER A 152 -3.03 -9.53 14.38
N GLN A 153 -1.86 -8.92 14.55
CA GLN A 153 -1.57 -8.05 15.70
C GLN A 153 -2.25 -6.67 15.62
N ARG A 154 -2.74 -6.28 14.44
CA ARG A 154 -3.25 -4.93 14.16
C ARG A 154 -4.72 -4.87 13.84
N PHE A 155 -5.27 -5.97 13.34
CA PHE A 155 -6.62 -6.02 12.82
C PHE A 155 -7.36 -7.26 13.31
N ASP A 156 -8.53 -7.08 13.90
CA ASP A 156 -9.41 -8.18 14.28
C ASP A 156 -9.98 -8.87 13.04
N LYS A 157 -10.23 -8.07 11.99
CA LYS A 157 -10.66 -8.55 10.68
C LYS A 157 -9.61 -8.23 9.63
N PHE A 158 -9.02 -9.27 9.04
CA PHE A 158 -8.06 -9.13 7.95
C PHE A 158 -8.13 -10.31 6.99
N GLY A 159 -7.60 -10.10 5.79
CA GLY A 159 -7.42 -11.16 4.80
C GLY A 159 -6.04 -11.12 4.18
N LEU A 160 -5.56 -12.31 3.79
CA LEU A 160 -4.23 -12.49 3.19
C LEU A 160 -4.31 -13.63 2.18
N GLU A 161 -4.12 -13.30 0.91
CA GLU A 161 -4.11 -14.24 -0.23
C GLU A 161 -2.77 -14.14 -0.96
N THR A 162 -2.37 -15.20 -1.66
CA THR A 162 -1.13 -15.20 -2.45
C THR A 162 -1.38 -15.58 -3.90
N VAL A 163 -0.76 -14.82 -4.81
CA VAL A 163 -0.70 -15.13 -6.24
C VAL A 163 0.78 -15.16 -6.64
N GLY A 164 1.34 -16.34 -6.78
CA GLY A 164 2.77 -16.52 -6.96
C GLY A 164 3.55 -15.97 -5.74
N CYS A 165 4.41 -14.97 -5.96
CA CYS A 165 5.13 -14.29 -4.89
C CYS A 165 4.47 -13.00 -4.40
N ALA A 166 3.36 -12.60 -5.00
CA ALA A 166 2.59 -11.47 -4.54
C ALA A 166 1.63 -11.89 -3.42
N ALA A 167 1.67 -11.20 -2.31
CA ALA A 167 0.70 -11.30 -1.23
C ALA A 167 -0.27 -10.12 -1.32
N LEU A 168 -1.55 -10.40 -1.41
CA LEU A 168 -2.63 -9.43 -1.36
C LEU A 168 -3.20 -9.44 0.06
N PHE A 169 -3.29 -8.28 0.67
CA PHE A 169 -3.75 -8.17 2.06
C PHE A 169 -4.76 -7.05 2.23
N TRP A 170 -5.55 -7.16 3.26
CA TRP A 170 -6.39 -6.09 3.78
C TRP A 170 -6.58 -6.25 5.29
N GLY A 171 -6.89 -5.14 5.97
CA GLY A 171 -7.25 -5.11 7.37
C GLY A 171 -8.25 -3.99 7.64
N GLU A 172 -9.27 -4.26 8.45
CA GLU A 172 -10.32 -3.32 8.87
C GLU A 172 -9.95 -2.70 10.21
N LYS A 173 -10.02 -1.37 10.30
CA LYS A 173 -9.83 -0.65 11.56
C LYS A 173 -11.04 -0.84 12.46
N ALA A 174 -10.81 -1.24 13.70
CA ALA A 174 -11.83 -1.29 14.74
C ALA A 174 -12.46 0.08 15.03
#